data_4d77f8d6dd1ad728ca0e27d46dcb3287
#
_entry.id   4d77f8d6dd1ad728ca0e27d46dcb3287
#
_cell.length_a   1.000
_cell.length_b   1.000
_cell.length_c   1.000
_cell.angle_alpha   90.00
_cell.angle_beta   90.00
_cell.angle_gamma   90.00
#
_symmetry.space_group_name_H-M   'P 1'
#
loop_
_entity.id
_entity.type
_entity.pdbx_description
1 polymer ?
#
loop_
_entity_poly.entity_id
_entity_poly.type
_entity_poly.pdbx_seq_one_letter_code
_entity_poly.pdbx_strand_id
1 'polypeptide(L)'
;YMSIYVIRAVQESDYNSIVEIYNSNKQFLRHHLGMDFIDEAFIAKEMIAMNRGGFCSCVIENQDNSMIQGILDYKPEQEIYLSLFMLMNSLQGNGVGSNVYSQFEAQMIQDKRKSIRIDVVNDYQDNLVPFWKRHGFLENENVILNWGNKKSKAVVMRKKF
;
A
#
# COMPACT_ATOMS: atom_id res chain seq x y z
N TYR A 1 -4.16 3.68 -24.03
CA TYR A 1 -3.12 4.25 -23.16
C TYR A 1 -2.54 3.14 -22.28
N MET A 2 -1.25 2.92 -22.39
CA MET A 2 -0.54 1.95 -21.56
C MET A 2 0.26 2.69 -20.49
N SER A 3 0.08 2.28 -19.25
CA SER A 3 0.86 2.82 -18.16
C SER A 3 2.30 2.33 -18.22
N ILE A 4 3.25 3.18 -17.80
CA ILE A 4 4.65 2.79 -17.61
C ILE A 4 4.85 1.99 -16.32
N TYR A 5 3.84 1.90 -15.47
CA TYR A 5 3.95 1.19 -14.19
C TYR A 5 3.38 -0.21 -14.30
N VAL A 6 4.08 -1.16 -13.70
CA VAL A 6 3.66 -2.57 -13.59
C VAL A 6 3.63 -2.95 -12.12
N ILE A 7 2.55 -3.61 -11.72
CA ILE A 7 2.40 -4.20 -10.40
C ILE A 7 2.77 -5.67 -10.53
N ARG A 8 3.80 -6.11 -9.82
CA ARG A 8 4.26 -7.51 -9.87
C ARG A 8 4.65 -8.01 -8.49
N ALA A 9 4.72 -9.33 -8.32
CA ALA A 9 5.10 -9.94 -7.05
C ALA A 9 6.52 -9.52 -6.64
N VAL A 10 6.71 -9.35 -5.33
CA VAL A 10 8.01 -9.04 -4.73
C VAL A 10 8.96 -10.22 -4.94
N GLN A 11 10.20 -9.91 -5.30
CA GLN A 11 11.34 -10.83 -5.33
C GLN A 11 12.38 -10.37 -4.31
N GLU A 12 13.22 -11.28 -3.87
CA GLU A 12 14.27 -10.95 -2.88
C GLU A 12 15.19 -9.84 -3.38
N SER A 13 15.46 -9.79 -4.68
CA SER A 13 16.25 -8.73 -5.31
C SER A 13 15.62 -7.34 -5.21
N ASP A 14 14.35 -7.24 -4.84
CA ASP A 14 13.64 -5.96 -4.65
C ASP A 14 13.83 -5.38 -3.25
N TYR A 15 14.36 -6.14 -2.30
CA TYR A 15 14.35 -5.72 -0.89
C TYR A 15 15.06 -4.40 -0.64
N ASN A 16 16.20 -4.16 -1.30
CA ASN A 16 16.91 -2.88 -1.16
C ASN A 16 16.05 -1.70 -1.60
N SER A 17 15.35 -1.85 -2.71
CA SER A 17 14.45 -0.81 -3.23
C SER A 17 13.27 -0.58 -2.29
N ILE A 18 12.73 -1.64 -1.70
CA ILE A 18 11.65 -1.55 -0.72
C ILE A 18 12.11 -0.80 0.53
N VAL A 19 13.33 -1.07 1.00
CA VAL A 19 13.95 -0.33 2.11
C VAL A 19 14.00 1.16 1.81
N GLU A 20 14.44 1.54 0.61
CA GLU A 20 14.49 2.95 0.21
C GLU A 20 13.12 3.60 0.19
N ILE A 21 12.09 2.90 -0.28
CA ILE A 21 10.72 3.41 -0.30
C ILE A 21 10.23 3.65 1.11
N TYR A 22 10.37 2.67 2.01
CA TYR A 22 9.99 2.84 3.41
C TYR A 22 10.73 4.02 4.04
N ASN A 23 12.04 4.08 3.88
CA ASN A 23 12.86 5.12 4.51
C ASN A 23 12.61 6.51 3.93
N SER A 24 12.09 6.63 2.72
CA SER A 24 11.67 7.90 2.14
C SER A 24 10.37 8.44 2.78
N ASN A 25 9.59 7.59 3.41
CA ASN A 25 8.30 7.92 4.01
C ASN A 25 8.42 8.07 5.53
N LYS A 26 9.08 9.15 5.98
CA LYS A 26 9.44 9.35 7.39
C LYS A 26 8.23 9.42 8.33
N GLN A 27 7.15 10.06 7.91
CA GLN A 27 5.95 10.13 8.74
C GLN A 27 5.32 8.76 8.93
N PHE A 28 5.26 7.96 7.86
CA PHE A 28 4.78 6.59 7.96
C PHE A 28 5.61 5.78 8.95
N LEU A 29 6.94 5.83 8.85
CA LEU A 29 7.83 5.11 9.76
C LEU A 29 7.57 5.50 11.22
N ARG A 30 7.50 6.79 11.50
CA ARG A 30 7.35 7.30 12.86
C ARG A 30 5.97 7.02 13.44
N HIS A 31 4.92 7.25 12.66
CA HIS A 31 3.55 7.14 13.15
C HIS A 31 3.01 5.71 13.13
N HIS A 32 3.39 4.89 12.16
CA HIS A 32 2.92 3.51 12.06
C HIS A 32 3.84 2.52 12.76
N LEU A 33 5.14 2.66 12.56
CA LEU A 33 6.12 1.67 13.04
C LEU A 33 6.87 2.12 14.29
N GLY A 34 6.85 3.43 14.60
CA GLY A 34 7.62 3.98 15.71
C GLY A 34 9.13 3.88 15.49
N MET A 35 9.59 3.94 14.25
CA MET A 35 10.98 3.77 13.84
C MET A 35 11.45 4.96 13.04
N ASP A 36 12.76 5.21 13.04
CA ASP A 36 13.38 6.26 12.21
C ASP A 36 13.83 5.72 10.85
N PHE A 37 14.17 4.46 10.78
CA PHE A 37 14.56 3.79 9.53
C PHE A 37 14.36 2.27 9.68
N ILE A 38 14.31 1.59 8.55
CA ILE A 38 14.30 0.11 8.49
C ILE A 38 15.46 -0.37 7.62
N ASP A 39 15.77 -1.64 7.69
CA ASP A 39 16.82 -2.31 6.92
C ASP A 39 16.27 -3.52 6.15
N GLU A 40 17.14 -4.19 5.38
CA GLU A 40 16.75 -5.38 4.63
C GLU A 40 16.27 -6.51 5.53
N ALA A 41 16.86 -6.68 6.70
CA ALA A 41 16.43 -7.73 7.64
C ALA A 41 14.98 -7.52 8.07
N PHE A 42 14.57 -6.25 8.29
CA PHE A 42 13.18 -5.91 8.57
C PHE A 42 12.26 -6.34 7.42
N ILE A 43 12.63 -6.02 6.18
CA ILE A 43 11.82 -6.37 5.00
C ILE A 43 11.74 -7.88 4.82
N ALA A 44 12.84 -8.60 4.96
CA ALA A 44 12.84 -10.06 4.86
C ALA A 44 11.87 -10.69 5.87
N LYS A 45 11.88 -10.20 7.10
CA LYS A 45 10.97 -10.66 8.15
C LYS A 45 9.51 -10.32 7.83
N GLU A 46 9.26 -9.11 7.33
CA GLU A 46 7.91 -8.69 6.91
C GLU A 46 7.37 -9.58 5.79
N MET A 47 8.19 -9.91 4.79
CA MET A 47 7.75 -10.75 3.67
C MET A 47 7.36 -12.16 4.14
N ILE A 48 8.09 -12.71 5.09
CA ILE A 48 7.74 -14.01 5.69
C ILE A 48 6.38 -13.91 6.40
N ALA A 49 6.19 -12.87 7.22
CA ALA A 49 4.96 -12.67 7.97
C ALA A 49 3.75 -12.45 7.03
N MET A 50 3.92 -11.64 5.99
CA MET A 50 2.87 -11.38 5.01
C MET A 50 2.48 -12.65 4.26
N ASN A 51 3.46 -13.43 3.81
CA ASN A 51 3.19 -14.70 3.13
C ASN A 51 2.43 -15.68 4.03
N ARG A 52 2.83 -15.81 5.28
CA ARG A 52 2.13 -16.66 6.25
C ARG A 52 0.70 -16.20 6.52
N GLY A 53 0.47 -14.90 6.50
CA GLY A 53 -0.86 -14.29 6.67
C GLY A 53 -1.76 -14.37 5.45
N GLY A 54 -1.29 -14.93 4.33
CA GLY A 54 -2.06 -15.03 3.09
C GLY A 54 -2.09 -13.75 2.27
N PHE A 55 -1.18 -12.82 2.53
CA PHE A 55 -1.08 -11.57 1.75
C PHE A 55 -0.28 -11.78 0.46
N CYS A 56 -0.64 -11.01 -0.55
CA CYS A 56 0.15 -10.85 -1.77
C CYS A 56 0.93 -9.55 -1.65
N SER A 57 2.26 -9.65 -1.65
CA SER A 57 3.13 -8.47 -1.61
C SER A 57 3.64 -8.18 -3.00
N CYS A 58 3.43 -6.95 -3.45
CA CYS A 58 3.78 -6.51 -4.79
C CYS A 58 4.67 -5.28 -4.76
N VAL A 59 5.49 -5.14 -5.78
CA VAL A 59 6.22 -3.90 -6.07
C VAL A 59 5.61 -3.21 -7.28
N ILE A 60 5.82 -1.91 -7.36
CA ILE A 60 5.40 -1.07 -8.47
C ILE A 60 6.67 -0.69 -9.22
N GLU A 61 6.84 -1.24 -10.42
CA GLU A 61 8.02 -1.04 -11.24
C GLU A 61 7.73 -0.07 -12.37
N ASN A 62 8.62 0.90 -12.55
CA ASN A 62 8.60 1.76 -13.71
C ASN A 62 9.30 1.05 -14.86
N GLN A 63 8.59 0.75 -15.95
CA GLN A 63 9.12 -0.02 -17.08
C GLN A 63 10.16 0.73 -17.89
N ASP A 64 10.15 2.07 -17.88
CA ASP A 64 11.11 2.85 -18.66
C ASP A 64 12.51 2.80 -18.09
N ASN A 65 12.65 2.74 -16.77
CA ASN A 65 13.96 2.74 -16.11
C ASN A 65 14.19 1.53 -15.20
N SER A 66 13.24 0.60 -15.12
CA SER A 66 13.29 -0.61 -14.29
C SER A 66 13.43 -0.33 -12.79
N MET A 67 13.13 0.90 -12.35
CA MET A 67 13.18 1.25 -10.93
C MET A 67 11.93 0.81 -10.20
N ILE A 68 12.11 0.30 -8.99
CA ILE A 68 11.01 -0.01 -8.09
C ILE A 68 10.66 1.29 -7.35
N GLN A 69 9.42 1.75 -7.51
CA GLN A 69 8.98 3.06 -7.04
C GLN A 69 7.81 3.02 -6.07
N GLY A 70 7.34 1.82 -5.73
CA GLY A 70 6.26 1.66 -4.78
C GLY A 70 6.07 0.23 -4.35
N ILE A 71 5.21 0.06 -3.36
CA ILE A 71 4.81 -1.24 -2.83
C ILE A 71 3.30 -1.28 -2.65
N LEU A 72 2.73 -2.48 -2.76
CA LEU A 72 1.30 -2.70 -2.61
C LEU A 72 1.09 -4.09 -2.03
N ASP A 73 0.47 -4.15 -0.86
CA ASP A 73 0.15 -5.40 -0.18
C ASP A 73 -1.35 -5.55 -0.06
N TYR A 74 -1.87 -6.71 -0.45
CA TYR A 74 -3.29 -6.98 -0.31
C TYR A 74 -3.54 -8.44 0.06
N LYS A 75 -4.65 -8.69 0.71
CA LYS A 75 -5.12 -10.03 1.03
C LYS A 75 -6.29 -10.39 0.14
N PRO A 76 -6.14 -11.43 -0.71
CA PRO A 76 -7.17 -11.80 -1.70
C PRO A 76 -8.26 -12.67 -1.06
N GLU A 77 -9.02 -12.10 -0.15
CA GLU A 77 -10.22 -12.71 0.41
C GLU A 77 -11.43 -12.38 -0.45
N GLN A 78 -12.62 -12.77 -0.03
CA GLN A 78 -13.84 -12.44 -0.75
C GLN A 78 -14.00 -10.93 -0.88
N GLU A 79 -13.77 -10.20 0.21
CA GLU A 79 -13.52 -8.77 0.19
C GLU A 79 -12.00 -8.57 0.16
N ILE A 80 -11.48 -7.94 -0.88
CA ILE A 80 -10.05 -7.62 -0.95
C ILE A 80 -9.69 -6.67 0.19
N TYR A 81 -8.67 -7.01 0.97
CA TYR A 81 -8.11 -6.10 1.96
C TYR A 81 -6.81 -5.52 1.44
N LEU A 82 -6.84 -4.24 1.05
CA LEU A 82 -5.65 -3.50 0.64
C LEU A 82 -4.99 -2.94 1.91
N SER A 83 -3.95 -3.61 2.38
CA SER A 83 -3.34 -3.30 3.66
C SER A 83 -2.23 -2.26 3.58
N LEU A 84 -1.57 -2.13 2.44
CA LEU A 84 -0.50 -1.16 2.24
C LEU A 84 -0.43 -0.76 0.78
N PHE A 85 -0.37 0.55 0.54
CA PHE A 85 -0.09 1.12 -0.77
C PHE A 85 0.77 2.36 -0.55
N MET A 86 2.03 2.27 -0.92
CA MET A 86 3.00 3.34 -0.63
C MET A 86 3.93 3.54 -1.81
N LEU A 87 4.08 4.79 -2.23
CA LEU A 87 5.04 5.20 -3.26
C LEU A 87 6.28 5.80 -2.61
N MET A 88 7.40 5.80 -3.35
CA MET A 88 8.54 6.63 -3.02
C MET A 88 8.04 8.05 -2.73
N ASN A 89 8.49 8.65 -1.63
CA ASN A 89 7.93 9.93 -1.17
C ASN A 89 8.03 11.03 -2.23
N SER A 90 9.10 11.05 -3.01
CA SER A 90 9.29 12.04 -4.08
C SER A 90 8.27 11.96 -5.22
N LEU A 91 7.56 10.85 -5.34
CA LEU A 91 6.54 10.65 -6.40
C LEU A 91 5.13 11.05 -5.95
N GLN A 92 4.93 11.34 -4.68
CA GLN A 92 3.60 11.70 -4.18
C GLN A 92 3.17 13.06 -4.71
N GLY A 93 1.86 13.21 -4.95
CA GLY A 93 1.29 14.45 -5.46
C GLY A 93 1.35 14.64 -6.98
N ASN A 94 1.84 13.67 -7.74
CA ASN A 94 2.01 13.76 -9.19
C ASN A 94 1.04 12.86 -9.99
N GLY A 95 -0.01 12.36 -9.36
CA GLY A 95 -1.00 11.50 -10.02
C GLY A 95 -0.57 10.05 -10.21
N VAL A 96 0.63 9.68 -9.81
CA VAL A 96 1.13 8.30 -9.94
C VAL A 96 0.28 7.34 -9.10
N GLY A 97 -0.06 7.74 -7.87
CA GLY A 97 -0.89 6.92 -6.99
C GLY A 97 -2.25 6.60 -7.59
N SER A 98 -2.92 7.60 -8.17
CA SER A 98 -4.20 7.38 -8.85
C SER A 98 -4.08 6.45 -10.05
N ASN A 99 -3.03 6.61 -10.83
CA ASN A 99 -2.77 5.76 -11.99
C ASN A 99 -2.57 4.30 -11.57
N VAL A 100 -1.69 4.07 -10.61
CA VAL A 100 -1.37 2.71 -10.14
C VAL A 100 -2.58 2.06 -9.47
N TYR A 101 -3.28 2.80 -8.62
CA TYR A 101 -4.49 2.28 -7.98
C TYR A 101 -5.55 1.87 -9.00
N SER A 102 -5.75 2.69 -10.04
CA SER A 102 -6.72 2.38 -11.09
C SER A 102 -6.37 1.10 -11.84
N GLN A 103 -5.09 0.83 -12.05
CA GLN A 103 -4.64 -0.44 -12.63
C GLN A 103 -4.93 -1.63 -11.71
N PHE A 104 -4.66 -1.46 -10.41
CA PHE A 104 -4.95 -2.49 -9.43
C PHE A 104 -6.44 -2.80 -9.38
N GLU A 105 -7.28 -1.77 -9.32
CA GLU A 105 -8.74 -1.94 -9.33
C GLU A 105 -9.22 -2.67 -10.57
N ALA A 106 -8.72 -2.27 -11.75
CA ALA A 106 -9.09 -2.92 -13.01
C ALA A 106 -8.74 -4.41 -13.00
N GLN A 107 -7.58 -4.78 -12.43
CA GLN A 107 -7.18 -6.17 -12.29
C GLN A 107 -8.10 -6.93 -11.34
N MET A 108 -8.48 -6.32 -10.22
CA MET A 108 -9.39 -6.96 -9.26
C MET A 108 -10.77 -7.19 -9.87
N ILE A 109 -11.27 -6.24 -10.65
CA ILE A 109 -12.54 -6.40 -11.38
C ILE A 109 -12.42 -7.52 -12.40
N GLN A 110 -11.33 -7.59 -13.15
CA GLN A 110 -11.07 -8.65 -14.13
C GLN A 110 -11.01 -10.02 -13.44
N ASP A 111 -10.45 -10.10 -12.24
CA ASP A 111 -10.37 -11.30 -11.42
C ASP A 111 -11.71 -11.63 -10.74
N LYS A 112 -12.77 -10.91 -11.09
CA LYS A 112 -14.13 -11.08 -10.57
C LYS A 112 -14.26 -10.86 -9.06
N ARG A 113 -13.40 -10.03 -8.49
CA ARG A 113 -13.53 -9.57 -7.12
C ARG A 113 -14.68 -8.55 -7.05
N LYS A 114 -15.32 -8.44 -5.88
CA LYS A 114 -16.56 -7.66 -5.77
C LYS A 114 -16.41 -6.39 -4.96
N SER A 115 -15.40 -6.32 -4.11
CA SER A 115 -15.22 -5.16 -3.24
C SER A 115 -13.79 -5.09 -2.70
N ILE A 116 -13.40 -3.89 -2.30
CA ILE A 116 -12.13 -3.60 -1.64
C ILE A 116 -12.40 -2.88 -0.33
N ARG A 117 -11.71 -3.30 0.73
CA ARG A 117 -11.62 -2.59 2.01
C ARG A 117 -10.22 -2.03 2.18
N ILE A 118 -10.15 -0.82 2.70
CA ILE A 118 -8.91 -0.19 3.17
C ILE A 118 -9.15 0.38 4.57
N ASP A 119 -8.09 0.44 5.38
CA ASP A 119 -8.10 1.10 6.68
C ASP A 119 -7.15 2.30 6.58
N VAL A 120 -7.70 3.50 6.52
CA VAL A 120 -6.96 4.73 6.26
C VAL A 120 -6.63 5.40 7.60
N VAL A 121 -5.35 5.45 7.94
CA VAL A 121 -4.90 6.14 9.15
C VAL A 121 -5.15 7.64 9.00
N ASN A 122 -5.74 8.26 10.02
CA ASN A 122 -6.16 9.66 9.97
C ASN A 122 -5.74 10.46 11.22
N ASP A 123 -4.81 9.95 12.01
CA ASP A 123 -4.38 10.58 13.25
C ASP A 123 -3.04 11.35 13.12
N TYR A 124 -2.62 11.62 11.91
CA TYR A 124 -1.49 12.48 11.62
C TYR A 124 -1.74 13.29 10.34
N GLN A 125 -0.79 14.18 10.01
CA GLN A 125 -0.99 15.26 9.04
C GLN A 125 -1.37 14.84 7.62
N ASP A 126 -0.88 13.70 7.13
CA ASP A 126 -1.14 13.23 5.76
C ASP A 126 -2.43 12.40 5.71
N ASN A 127 -3.56 13.10 5.67
CA ASN A 127 -4.86 12.43 5.57
C ASN A 127 -5.16 12.02 4.13
N LEU A 128 -5.23 10.72 3.89
CA LEU A 128 -5.49 10.15 2.56
C LEU A 128 -6.98 9.85 2.31
N VAL A 129 -7.86 10.13 3.25
CA VAL A 129 -9.31 9.92 3.05
C VAL A 129 -9.83 10.61 1.78
N PRO A 130 -9.48 11.88 1.48
CA PRO A 130 -9.92 12.51 0.23
C PRO A 130 -9.45 11.78 -1.03
N PHE A 131 -8.23 11.23 -1.02
CA PHE A 131 -7.71 10.44 -2.13
C PHE A 131 -8.60 9.24 -2.41
N TRP A 132 -8.94 8.48 -1.37
CA TRP A 132 -9.76 7.28 -1.52
C TRP A 132 -11.21 7.61 -1.88
N LYS A 133 -11.75 8.72 -1.36
CA LYS A 133 -13.08 9.19 -1.78
C LYS A 133 -13.14 9.52 -3.27
N ARG A 134 -12.09 10.13 -3.82
CA ARG A 134 -12.03 10.39 -5.27
C ARG A 134 -12.05 9.11 -6.10
N HIS A 135 -11.58 8.00 -5.52
CA HIS A 135 -11.63 6.68 -6.16
C HIS A 135 -12.93 5.91 -5.88
N GLY A 136 -13.91 6.55 -5.24
CA GLY A 136 -15.22 5.96 -5.03
C GLY A 136 -15.38 5.18 -3.73
N PHE A 137 -14.43 5.25 -2.83
CA PHE A 137 -14.54 4.63 -1.52
C PHE A 137 -15.46 5.44 -0.59
N LEU A 138 -16.22 4.73 0.23
CA LEU A 138 -17.10 5.32 1.23
C LEU A 138 -16.59 4.99 2.63
N GLU A 139 -16.70 5.95 3.55
CA GLU A 139 -16.38 5.75 4.95
C GLU A 139 -17.43 4.86 5.60
N ASN A 140 -17.00 3.83 6.33
CA ASN A 140 -17.89 2.93 7.04
C ASN A 140 -17.83 3.09 8.55
N GLU A 141 -16.62 3.02 9.14
CA GLU A 141 -16.47 3.05 10.59
C GLU A 141 -15.07 3.52 10.98
N ASN A 142 -14.93 3.92 12.24
CA ASN A 142 -13.64 4.25 12.82
C ASN A 142 -13.10 3.04 13.59
N VAL A 143 -11.80 2.80 13.49
CA VAL A 143 -11.12 1.69 14.18
C VAL A 143 -9.79 2.18 14.74
N ILE A 144 -9.23 1.36 15.62
CA ILE A 144 -7.86 1.55 16.13
C ILE A 144 -7.02 0.40 15.60
N LEU A 145 -5.96 0.74 14.85
CA LEU A 145 -5.02 -0.24 14.33
C LEU A 145 -3.88 -0.43 15.32
N ASN A 146 -3.47 -1.69 15.50
CA ASN A 146 -2.31 -2.04 16.32
C ASN A 146 -1.18 -2.52 15.40
N TRP A 147 -0.10 -1.75 15.37
CA TRP A 147 1.10 -2.05 14.57
C TRP A 147 2.26 -2.27 15.55
N GLY A 148 2.50 -3.53 15.93
CA GLY A 148 3.47 -3.84 16.97
C GLY A 148 3.08 -3.17 18.29
N ASN A 149 3.92 -2.22 18.77
CA ASN A 149 3.66 -1.47 19.99
C ASN A 149 2.93 -0.13 19.76
N LYS A 150 2.51 0.13 18.51
CA LYS A 150 1.92 1.41 18.12
C LYS A 150 0.42 1.25 17.88
N LYS A 151 -0.36 2.24 18.34
CA LYS A 151 -1.80 2.33 18.06
C LYS A 151 -2.07 3.55 17.19
N SER A 152 -2.87 3.39 16.16
CA SER A 152 -3.25 4.48 15.26
C SER A 152 -4.75 4.48 15.01
N LYS A 153 -5.34 5.68 14.97
CA LYS A 153 -6.74 5.84 14.57
C LYS A 153 -6.86 5.72 13.06
N ALA A 154 -7.86 5.01 12.60
CA ALA A 154 -8.10 4.80 11.18
C ALA A 154 -9.59 4.81 10.85
N VAL A 155 -9.89 5.09 9.58
CA VAL A 155 -11.23 5.00 9.01
C VAL A 155 -11.26 3.79 8.11
N VAL A 156 -12.21 2.88 8.33
CA VAL A 156 -12.47 1.78 7.41
C VAL A 156 -13.23 2.34 6.22
N MET A 157 -12.73 2.14 5.03
CA MET A 157 -13.37 2.56 3.79
C MET A 157 -13.58 1.36 2.88
N ARG A 158 -14.68 1.35 2.14
CA ARG A 158 -15.02 0.27 1.22
C ARG A 158 -15.49 0.80 -0.12
N LYS A 159 -15.19 0.04 -1.16
CA LYS A 159 -15.72 0.26 -2.49
C LYS A 159 -16.27 -1.05 -3.04
N LYS A 160 -17.50 -1.02 -3.52
CA LYS A 160 -18.10 -2.13 -4.27
C LYS A 160 -17.94 -1.89 -5.77
N PHE A 161 -17.65 -2.94 -6.48
CA PHE A 161 -17.53 -2.89 -7.95
C PHE A 161 -18.86 -3.18 -8.64
#